data_1237d31a36f9d53ed68b9d6955a87a09
#
_entry.id   1237d31a36f9d53ed68b9d6955a87a09
#
_cell.length_a   1.000
_cell.length_b   1.000
_cell.length_c   1.000
_cell.angle_alpha   90.00
_cell.angle_beta   90.00
_cell.angle_gamma   90.00
#
_symmetry.space_group_name_H-M   'P 1'
#
loop_
_entity.id
_entity.type
_entity.pdbx_description
1 polymer ?
#
loop_
_entity_poly.entity_id
_entity_poly.type
_entity_poly.pdbx_seq_one_letter_code
_entity_poly.pdbx_strand_id
1 'polypeptide(L)'
;MPGAHVLGMLPQNQVERLVGFAATKGARRFALVAPDDIYGQIVEDALRASVRAAGGTVAAVQRHGADMNAISAAVKKVADGVDRIDAVLVAGNGDNLIISASFVPYYDISAKEKLVLIATVFWDDQRLRREASLHGAHIAAPLNARREEFLKRYRDAFKREAPLLASLGYDAAALAVAAIREGSETGMLAILNSASGFEGYDGVFRLEPDGTNRRLLPVLQFDRAGPKVVEDAPPGFERPAN
;
A
#
# COMPACT_ATOMS: atom_id res chain seq x y z
N MET A 1 -16.33 -12.79 -11.13
CA MET A 1 -17.79 -12.83 -11.37
C MET A 1 -18.18 -11.52 -12.01
N PRO A 2 -18.87 -11.50 -13.16
CA PRO A 2 -19.35 -10.27 -13.73
C PRO A 2 -20.27 -9.54 -12.74
N GLY A 3 -20.05 -8.24 -12.53
CA GLY A 3 -20.86 -7.39 -11.64
C GLY A 3 -20.49 -7.45 -10.15
N ALA A 4 -19.41 -8.13 -9.75
CA ALA A 4 -18.90 -8.09 -8.38
C ALA A 4 -17.60 -7.28 -8.34
N HIS A 5 -17.46 -6.41 -7.34
CA HIS A 5 -16.26 -5.61 -7.11
C HIS A 5 -15.73 -5.82 -5.70
N VAL A 6 -14.41 -5.88 -5.58
CA VAL A 6 -13.70 -5.86 -4.30
C VAL A 6 -13.37 -4.42 -3.96
N LEU A 7 -13.85 -3.93 -2.82
CA LEU A 7 -13.43 -2.65 -2.25
C LEU A 7 -12.44 -2.92 -1.11
N GLY A 8 -11.17 -2.62 -1.33
CA GLY A 8 -10.12 -2.94 -0.39
C GLY A 8 -8.91 -2.03 -0.48
N MET A 9 -7.97 -2.26 0.44
CA MET A 9 -6.62 -1.72 0.36
C MET A 9 -5.73 -2.76 -0.31
N LEU A 10 -5.73 -2.74 -1.65
CA LEU A 10 -5.05 -3.75 -2.43
C LEU A 10 -3.54 -3.54 -2.44
N PRO A 11 -2.73 -4.60 -2.27
CA PRO A 11 -1.26 -4.51 -2.31
C PRO A 11 -0.75 -3.89 -3.61
N GLN A 12 -1.42 -4.15 -4.74
CA GLN A 12 -1.07 -3.58 -6.04
C GLN A 12 -1.07 -2.05 -6.02
N ASN A 13 -2.08 -1.42 -5.39
CA ASN A 13 -2.18 0.03 -5.29
C ASN A 13 -1.05 0.63 -4.46
N GLN A 14 -0.67 -0.05 -3.36
CA GLN A 14 0.45 0.37 -2.52
C GLN A 14 1.77 0.28 -3.27
N VAL A 15 2.03 -0.86 -3.91
CA VAL A 15 3.28 -1.10 -4.65
C VAL A 15 3.43 -0.15 -5.82
N GLU A 16 2.39 0.04 -6.63
CA GLU A 16 2.39 0.98 -7.74
C GLU A 16 2.72 2.40 -7.27
N ARG A 17 2.08 2.85 -6.19
CA ARG A 17 2.29 4.17 -5.61
C ARG A 17 3.73 4.34 -5.09
N LEU A 18 4.25 3.35 -4.39
CA LEU A 18 5.61 3.38 -3.83
C LEU A 18 6.68 3.32 -4.91
N VAL A 19 6.50 2.51 -5.95
CA VAL A 19 7.44 2.45 -7.08
C VAL A 19 7.44 3.78 -7.84
N GLY A 20 6.25 4.37 -8.10
CA GLY A 20 6.16 5.69 -8.71
C GLY A 20 6.90 6.75 -7.89
N PHE A 21 6.67 6.81 -6.58
CA PHE A 21 7.39 7.70 -5.67
C PHE A 21 8.91 7.49 -5.73
N ALA A 22 9.37 6.25 -5.62
CA ALA A 22 10.80 5.95 -5.66
C ALA A 22 11.42 6.33 -7.02
N ALA A 23 10.69 6.13 -8.12
CA ALA A 23 11.12 6.51 -9.45
C ALA A 23 11.29 8.03 -9.61
N THR A 24 10.44 8.87 -8.99
CA THR A 24 10.63 10.33 -8.96
C THR A 24 11.87 10.75 -8.17
N LYS A 25 12.33 9.92 -7.22
CA LYS A 25 13.60 10.10 -6.50
C LYS A 25 14.82 9.53 -7.23
N GLY A 26 14.64 9.06 -8.47
CA GLY A 26 15.72 8.52 -9.29
C GLY A 26 15.95 7.01 -9.17
N ALA A 27 15.20 6.30 -8.34
CA ALA A 27 15.34 4.85 -8.22
C ALA A 27 14.95 4.14 -9.54
N ARG A 28 15.81 3.20 -9.96
CA ARG A 28 15.60 2.39 -11.17
C ARG A 28 15.81 0.90 -10.92
N ARG A 29 16.55 0.54 -9.88
CA ARG A 29 16.89 -0.84 -9.53
C ARG A 29 16.27 -1.19 -8.19
N PHE A 30 15.33 -2.13 -8.22
CA PHE A 30 14.53 -2.48 -7.06
C PHE A 30 14.87 -3.88 -6.57
N ALA A 31 14.80 -4.10 -5.26
CA ALA A 31 14.81 -5.43 -4.66
C ALA A 31 13.52 -5.67 -3.88
N LEU A 32 13.18 -6.93 -3.68
CA LEU A 32 12.04 -7.39 -2.88
C LEU A 32 12.50 -8.36 -1.80
N VAL A 33 12.00 -8.15 -0.59
CA VAL A 33 11.94 -9.15 0.48
C VAL A 33 10.46 -9.38 0.79
N ALA A 34 9.98 -10.62 0.66
CA ALA A 34 8.58 -10.95 0.85
C ALA A 34 8.38 -12.36 1.42
N PRO A 35 7.24 -12.64 2.09
CA PRO A 35 6.93 -13.99 2.53
C PRO A 35 6.69 -14.92 1.33
N ASP A 36 6.97 -16.21 1.52
CA ASP A 36 6.71 -17.25 0.51
C ASP A 36 5.28 -17.77 0.62
N ASP A 37 4.33 -16.87 0.31
CA ASP A 37 2.89 -17.13 0.32
C ASP A 37 2.18 -16.38 -0.82
N ILE A 38 0.85 -16.47 -0.86
CA ILE A 38 0.01 -15.80 -1.86
C ILE A 38 0.18 -14.27 -1.80
N TYR A 39 0.31 -13.69 -0.60
CA TYR A 39 0.50 -12.25 -0.45
C TYR A 39 1.84 -11.80 -1.07
N GLY A 40 2.92 -12.52 -0.76
CA GLY A 40 4.24 -12.24 -1.34
C GLY A 40 4.25 -12.38 -2.86
N GLN A 41 3.51 -13.36 -3.42
CA GLN A 41 3.35 -13.50 -4.88
C GLN A 41 2.64 -12.27 -5.49
N ILE A 42 1.54 -11.84 -4.90
CA ILE A 42 0.79 -10.66 -5.37
C ILE A 42 1.68 -9.41 -5.36
N VAL A 43 2.46 -9.21 -4.28
CA VAL A 43 3.38 -8.07 -4.16
C VAL A 43 4.51 -8.16 -5.20
N GLU A 44 5.07 -9.34 -5.44
CA GLU A 44 6.11 -9.54 -6.46
C GLU A 44 5.59 -9.20 -7.86
N ASP A 45 4.42 -9.70 -8.24
CA ASP A 45 3.81 -9.45 -9.54
C ASP A 45 3.52 -7.95 -9.72
N ALA A 46 2.99 -7.29 -8.68
CA ALA A 46 2.76 -5.85 -8.68
C ALA A 46 4.07 -5.05 -8.80
N LEU A 47 5.12 -5.45 -8.08
CA LEU A 47 6.43 -4.81 -8.16
C LEU A 47 7.01 -4.91 -9.57
N ARG A 48 7.01 -6.12 -10.15
CA ARG A 48 7.53 -6.34 -11.51
C ARG A 48 6.79 -5.50 -12.55
N ALA A 49 5.46 -5.44 -12.47
CA ALA A 49 4.63 -4.63 -13.36
C ALA A 49 4.92 -3.14 -13.21
N SER A 50 4.92 -2.63 -11.97
CA SER A 50 5.12 -1.20 -11.67
C SER A 50 6.53 -0.73 -12.01
N VAL A 51 7.56 -1.54 -11.70
CA VAL A 51 8.96 -1.22 -12.00
C VAL A 51 9.20 -1.18 -13.51
N ARG A 52 8.61 -2.12 -14.27
CA ARG A 52 8.66 -2.11 -15.74
C ARG A 52 7.99 -0.85 -16.31
N ALA A 53 6.82 -0.49 -15.81
CA ALA A 53 6.10 0.71 -16.24
C ALA A 53 6.89 1.99 -15.94
N ALA A 54 7.66 2.02 -14.85
CA ALA A 54 8.56 3.13 -14.49
C ALA A 54 9.92 3.10 -15.23
N GLY A 55 10.15 2.16 -16.15
CA GLY A 55 11.42 2.04 -16.89
C GLY A 55 12.58 1.54 -16.03
N GLY A 56 12.29 0.84 -14.94
CA GLY A 56 13.27 0.26 -14.02
C GLY A 56 13.48 -1.23 -14.19
N THR A 57 14.25 -1.83 -13.29
CA THR A 57 14.52 -3.28 -13.22
C THR A 57 14.37 -3.81 -11.80
N VAL A 58 13.89 -5.05 -11.66
CA VAL A 58 13.91 -5.78 -10.39
C VAL A 58 15.21 -6.57 -10.35
N ALA A 59 16.16 -6.09 -9.53
CA ALA A 59 17.51 -6.64 -9.44
C ALA A 59 17.60 -7.88 -8.56
N ALA A 60 16.74 -7.98 -7.54
CA ALA A 60 16.69 -9.14 -6.65
C ALA A 60 15.28 -9.37 -6.09
N VAL A 61 14.93 -10.63 -5.91
CA VAL A 61 13.74 -11.07 -5.19
C VAL A 61 14.17 -12.14 -4.21
N GLN A 62 13.86 -11.95 -2.94
CA GLN A 62 14.09 -12.92 -1.89
C GLN A 62 12.78 -13.21 -1.18
N ARG A 63 12.35 -14.45 -1.27
CA ARG A 63 11.18 -14.97 -0.54
C ARG A 63 11.63 -15.76 0.67
N HIS A 64 10.87 -15.73 1.74
CA HIS A 64 11.24 -16.37 3.00
C HIS A 64 10.06 -17.08 3.63
N GLY A 65 10.35 -18.16 4.39
CA GLY A 65 9.43 -18.75 5.33
C GLY A 65 9.17 -17.83 6.53
N ALA A 66 8.33 -18.30 7.47
CA ALA A 66 7.92 -17.51 8.63
C ALA A 66 8.96 -17.49 9.76
N ASP A 67 9.98 -18.33 9.72
CA ASP A 67 11.00 -18.38 10.76
C ASP A 67 12.04 -17.25 10.63
N MET A 68 12.55 -16.81 11.76
CA MET A 68 13.46 -15.66 11.84
C MET A 68 14.78 -15.88 11.06
N ASN A 69 15.28 -17.12 10.99
CA ASN A 69 16.52 -17.40 10.27
C ASN A 69 16.32 -17.29 8.77
N ALA A 70 15.19 -17.79 8.25
CA ALA A 70 14.83 -17.66 6.83
C ALA A 70 14.62 -16.19 6.45
N ILE A 71 13.96 -15.39 7.29
CA ILE A 71 13.78 -13.94 7.11
C ILE A 71 15.16 -13.26 7.08
N SER A 72 16.00 -13.51 8.10
CA SER A 72 17.34 -12.94 8.19
C SER A 72 18.17 -13.26 6.94
N ALA A 73 18.18 -14.53 6.51
CA ALA A 73 18.92 -14.95 5.32
C ALA A 73 18.42 -14.25 4.04
N ALA A 74 17.11 -14.03 3.90
CA ALA A 74 16.53 -13.34 2.76
C ALA A 74 16.96 -11.86 2.72
N VAL A 75 16.87 -11.15 3.84
CA VAL A 75 17.31 -9.75 3.94
C VAL A 75 18.81 -9.63 3.69
N LYS A 76 19.61 -10.56 4.28
CA LYS A 76 21.06 -10.59 4.06
C LYS A 76 21.43 -10.74 2.58
N LYS A 77 20.76 -11.61 1.83
CA LYS A 77 21.01 -11.76 0.39
C LYS A 77 20.75 -10.48 -0.41
N VAL A 78 19.76 -9.68 0.00
CA VAL A 78 19.52 -8.34 -0.59
C VAL A 78 20.66 -7.40 -0.20
N ALA A 79 21.09 -7.41 1.07
CA ALA A 79 22.19 -6.58 1.57
C ALA A 79 23.52 -6.89 0.87
N ASP A 80 23.83 -8.16 0.60
CA ASP A 80 25.02 -8.59 -0.14
C ASP A 80 25.06 -8.02 -1.58
N GLY A 81 23.91 -7.61 -2.11
CA GLY A 81 23.76 -6.97 -3.42
C GLY A 81 23.40 -5.48 -3.36
N VAL A 82 23.55 -4.82 -2.21
CA VAL A 82 23.01 -3.47 -1.95
C VAL A 82 23.49 -2.40 -2.93
N ASP A 83 24.73 -2.50 -3.44
CA ASP A 83 25.28 -1.53 -4.39
C ASP A 83 24.61 -1.61 -5.78
N ARG A 84 23.87 -2.66 -6.05
CA ARG A 84 23.16 -2.90 -7.30
C ARG A 84 21.69 -2.52 -7.25
N ILE A 85 21.21 -1.97 -6.14
CA ILE A 85 19.83 -1.54 -5.95
C ILE A 85 19.78 -0.07 -5.55
N ASP A 86 18.64 0.56 -5.79
CA ASP A 86 18.34 1.94 -5.38
C ASP A 86 17.23 1.96 -4.31
N ALA A 87 16.36 0.96 -4.36
CA ALA A 87 15.26 0.80 -3.40
C ALA A 87 15.04 -0.68 -3.04
N VAL A 88 14.62 -0.93 -1.81
CA VAL A 88 14.16 -2.24 -1.35
C VAL A 88 12.70 -2.15 -0.90
N LEU A 89 11.85 -3.03 -1.43
CA LEU A 89 10.49 -3.23 -0.95
C LEU A 89 10.50 -4.38 0.05
N VAL A 90 10.13 -4.11 1.29
CA VAL A 90 9.92 -5.11 2.34
C VAL A 90 8.42 -5.32 2.49
N ALA A 91 7.97 -6.51 2.14
CA ALA A 91 6.55 -6.86 2.20
C ALA A 91 6.29 -7.89 3.30
N GLY A 92 5.16 -7.76 3.96
CA GLY A 92 4.76 -8.72 4.99
C GLY A 92 3.61 -8.21 5.85
N ASN A 93 3.22 -9.04 6.80
CA ASN A 93 2.14 -8.75 7.72
C ASN A 93 2.52 -9.16 9.14
N GLY A 94 2.04 -8.41 10.12
CA GLY A 94 2.25 -8.73 11.53
C GLY A 94 3.74 -8.85 11.89
N ASP A 95 4.09 -9.89 12.66
CA ASP A 95 5.44 -10.08 13.19
C ASP A 95 6.50 -10.31 12.10
N ASN A 96 6.13 -10.99 11.01
CA ASN A 96 7.05 -11.23 9.90
C ASN A 96 7.53 -9.93 9.25
N LEU A 97 6.65 -8.93 9.12
CA LEU A 97 7.04 -7.62 8.63
C LEU A 97 7.99 -6.92 9.60
N ILE A 98 7.66 -6.91 10.88
CA ILE A 98 8.50 -6.28 11.93
C ILE A 98 9.88 -6.91 11.94
N ILE A 99 9.96 -8.24 11.92
CA ILE A 99 11.24 -8.97 11.90
C ILE A 99 12.02 -8.64 10.62
N SER A 100 11.37 -8.68 9.44
CA SER A 100 12.02 -8.34 8.17
C SER A 100 12.57 -6.91 8.19
N ALA A 101 11.77 -5.96 8.68
CA ALA A 101 12.15 -4.56 8.78
C ALA A 101 13.33 -4.34 9.74
N SER A 102 13.41 -5.09 10.87
CA SER A 102 14.50 -4.97 11.84
C SER A 102 15.84 -5.40 11.25
N PHE A 103 15.87 -6.32 10.29
CA PHE A 103 17.09 -6.73 9.61
C PHE A 103 17.58 -5.73 8.55
N VAL A 104 16.74 -4.77 8.09
CA VAL A 104 17.16 -3.74 7.12
C VAL A 104 18.30 -2.88 7.67
N PRO A 105 18.18 -2.22 8.84
CA PRO A 105 19.31 -1.52 9.46
C PRO A 105 20.38 -2.46 9.98
N TYR A 106 20.04 -3.66 10.45
CA TYR A 106 21.01 -4.64 10.96
C TYR A 106 22.05 -5.04 9.88
N TYR A 107 21.65 -5.13 8.63
CA TYR A 107 22.52 -5.40 7.49
C TYR A 107 22.91 -4.12 6.70
N ASP A 108 22.83 -2.96 7.32
CA ASP A 108 23.27 -1.65 6.78
C ASP A 108 22.60 -1.23 5.47
N ILE A 109 21.45 -1.79 5.09
CA ILE A 109 20.76 -1.41 3.86
C ILE A 109 20.34 0.06 3.91
N SER A 110 19.78 0.52 5.03
CA SER A 110 19.38 1.91 5.24
C SER A 110 20.57 2.87 5.33
N ALA A 111 21.71 2.42 5.86
CA ALA A 111 22.94 3.21 5.95
C ALA A 111 23.57 3.50 4.58
N LYS A 112 23.19 2.74 3.54
CA LYS A 112 23.65 2.95 2.14
C LYS A 112 22.75 3.90 1.35
N GLU A 113 21.96 4.73 2.02
CA GLU A 113 21.05 5.72 1.39
C GLU A 113 20.01 5.09 0.43
N LYS A 114 19.67 3.81 0.65
CA LYS A 114 18.66 3.14 -0.16
C LYS A 114 17.27 3.50 0.33
N LEU A 115 16.33 3.67 -0.60
CA LEU A 115 14.93 3.84 -0.26
C LEU A 115 14.37 2.53 0.30
N VAL A 116 13.85 2.58 1.52
CA VAL A 116 13.13 1.45 2.14
C VAL A 116 11.64 1.70 1.98
N LEU A 117 10.97 0.77 1.30
CA LEU A 117 9.55 0.80 0.99
C LEU A 117 8.86 -0.34 1.74
N ILE A 118 7.70 -0.08 2.30
CA ILE A 118 6.94 -1.06 3.09
C ILE A 118 5.60 -1.34 2.41
N ALA A 119 5.31 -2.62 2.17
CA ALA A 119 3.99 -3.07 1.74
C ALA A 119 3.36 -3.99 2.78
N THR A 120 2.14 -3.67 3.22
CA THR A 120 1.39 -4.45 4.19
C THR A 120 -0.11 -4.15 4.10
N VAL A 121 -0.95 -5.17 4.31
CA VAL A 121 -2.40 -4.97 4.43
C VAL A 121 -2.79 -4.40 5.79
N PHE A 122 -1.92 -4.51 6.80
CA PHE A 122 -2.12 -3.97 8.16
C PHE A 122 -1.43 -2.62 8.36
N TRP A 123 -1.57 -1.72 7.40
CA TRP A 123 -0.93 -0.41 7.37
C TRP A 123 -1.22 0.49 8.59
N ASP A 124 -2.30 0.25 9.34
CA ASP A 124 -2.68 0.99 10.57
C ASP A 124 -2.29 0.25 11.86
N ASP A 125 -1.46 -0.78 11.79
CA ASP A 125 -0.94 -1.47 12.97
C ASP A 125 -0.08 -0.51 13.81
N GLN A 126 -0.48 -0.30 15.07
CA GLN A 126 0.23 0.61 15.97
C GLN A 126 1.69 0.18 16.24
N ARG A 127 2.02 -1.11 16.05
CA ARG A 127 3.39 -1.62 16.19
C ARG A 127 4.30 -1.03 15.11
N LEU A 128 3.80 -0.86 13.87
CA LEU A 128 4.57 -0.21 12.81
C LEU A 128 4.94 1.23 13.18
N ARG A 129 4.04 1.96 13.84
CA ARG A 129 4.28 3.34 14.26
C ARG A 129 5.35 3.49 15.32
N ARG A 130 5.59 2.43 16.11
CA ARG A 130 6.54 2.40 17.23
C ARG A 130 7.85 1.71 16.90
N GLU A 131 7.92 1.10 15.73
CA GLU A 131 9.07 0.29 15.33
C GLU A 131 10.21 1.17 14.82
N ALA A 132 11.27 1.27 15.62
CA ALA A 132 12.41 2.13 15.32
C ALA A 132 13.16 1.74 14.04
N SER A 133 13.16 0.46 13.68
CA SER A 133 13.81 -0.04 12.46
C SER A 133 13.14 0.45 11.17
N LEU A 134 11.88 0.94 11.28
CA LEU A 134 11.15 1.53 10.17
C LEU A 134 11.44 3.03 9.98
N HIS A 135 12.16 3.70 10.88
CA HIS A 135 12.44 5.12 10.72
C HIS A 135 13.13 5.39 9.37
N GLY A 136 12.59 6.33 8.62
CA GLY A 136 13.02 6.64 7.25
C GLY A 136 12.36 5.80 6.16
N ALA A 137 11.70 4.68 6.49
CA ALA A 137 10.97 3.87 5.53
C ALA A 137 9.68 4.55 5.07
N HIS A 138 9.21 4.19 3.88
CA HIS A 138 8.04 4.78 3.24
C HIS A 138 6.93 3.75 3.07
N ILE A 139 5.67 4.19 3.26
CA ILE A 139 4.48 3.37 3.04
C ILE A 139 3.43 4.18 2.27
N ALA A 140 2.69 3.54 1.38
CA ALA A 140 1.49 4.14 0.78
C ALA A 140 0.26 3.71 1.58
N ALA A 141 -0.34 4.64 2.32
CA ALA A 141 -1.46 4.33 3.20
C ALA A 141 -2.34 5.57 3.42
N PRO A 142 -3.64 5.41 3.69
CA PRO A 142 -4.51 6.55 3.98
C PRO A 142 -4.08 7.23 5.30
N LEU A 143 -3.82 8.51 5.21
CA LEU A 143 -3.64 9.39 6.34
C LEU A 143 -4.26 10.74 5.95
N ASN A 144 -5.51 10.97 6.36
CA ASN A 144 -6.25 12.18 6.03
C ASN A 144 -7.27 12.52 7.12
N ALA A 145 -7.72 13.77 7.14
CA ALA A 145 -8.68 14.28 8.13
C ALA A 145 -10.03 13.55 8.10
N ARG A 146 -10.47 13.07 6.93
CA ARG A 146 -11.74 12.32 6.80
C ARG A 146 -11.70 10.99 7.53
N ARG A 147 -10.55 10.28 7.43
CA ARG A 147 -10.38 9.04 8.18
C ARG A 147 -10.42 9.31 9.70
N GLU A 148 -9.76 10.36 10.16
CA GLU A 148 -9.81 10.74 11.58
C GLU A 148 -11.23 11.08 12.05
N GLU A 149 -11.99 11.79 11.21
CA GLU A 149 -13.41 12.06 11.45
C GLU A 149 -14.22 10.77 11.55
N PHE A 150 -14.01 9.81 10.61
CA PHE A 150 -14.68 8.51 10.66
C PHE A 150 -14.37 7.76 11.95
N LEU A 151 -13.09 7.68 12.34
CA LEU A 151 -12.68 6.98 13.56
C LEU A 151 -13.31 7.62 14.82
N LYS A 152 -13.38 8.94 14.86
CA LYS A 152 -14.07 9.66 15.96
C LYS A 152 -15.56 9.32 15.97
N ARG A 153 -16.26 9.44 14.85
CA ARG A 153 -17.69 9.13 14.74
C ARG A 153 -17.99 7.68 15.14
N TYR A 154 -17.11 6.75 14.73
CA TYR A 154 -17.25 5.34 15.08
C TYR A 154 -17.14 5.12 16.60
N ARG A 155 -16.10 5.72 17.25
CA ARG A 155 -15.94 5.65 18.71
C ARG A 155 -17.14 6.26 19.44
N ASP A 156 -17.63 7.40 18.97
CA ASP A 156 -18.77 8.08 19.58
C ASP A 156 -20.04 7.21 19.52
N ALA A 157 -20.28 6.52 18.41
CA ALA A 157 -21.45 5.69 18.19
C ALA A 157 -21.35 4.32 18.88
N PHE A 158 -20.19 3.65 18.82
CA PHE A 158 -20.05 2.26 19.23
C PHE A 158 -19.23 2.06 20.51
N LYS A 159 -18.68 3.13 21.10
CA LYS A 159 -17.87 3.14 22.34
C LYS A 159 -16.66 2.19 22.29
N ARG A 160 -16.13 1.94 21.09
CA ARG A 160 -14.94 1.12 20.82
C ARG A 160 -14.19 1.63 19.60
N GLU A 161 -12.94 1.22 19.45
CA GLU A 161 -12.15 1.53 18.26
C GLU A 161 -12.72 0.86 17.01
N ALA A 162 -12.62 1.54 15.87
CA ALA A 162 -13.05 0.99 14.60
C ALA A 162 -12.11 -0.12 14.15
N PRO A 163 -12.63 -1.28 13.71
CA PRO A 163 -11.81 -2.25 12.99
C PRO A 163 -11.17 -1.63 11.74
N LEU A 164 -10.01 -2.13 11.33
CA LEU A 164 -9.24 -1.62 10.19
C LEU A 164 -10.08 -1.41 8.91
N LEU A 165 -10.99 -2.34 8.63
CA LEU A 165 -11.81 -2.34 7.41
C LEU A 165 -13.17 -1.65 7.57
N ALA A 166 -13.46 -1.03 8.72
CA ALA A 166 -14.78 -0.44 8.98
C ALA A 166 -15.09 0.72 8.03
N SER A 167 -14.11 1.56 7.71
CA SER A 167 -14.24 2.65 6.75
C SER A 167 -14.54 2.15 5.34
N LEU A 168 -13.91 1.07 4.92
CA LEU A 168 -14.16 0.45 3.60
C LEU A 168 -15.59 -0.10 3.50
N GLY A 169 -16.09 -0.73 4.58
CA GLY A 169 -17.47 -1.19 4.66
C GLY A 169 -18.47 -0.03 4.58
N TYR A 170 -18.16 1.09 5.25
CA TYR A 170 -18.98 2.31 5.15
C TYR A 170 -18.98 2.89 3.72
N ASP A 171 -17.80 3.03 3.11
CA ASP A 171 -17.67 3.53 1.74
C ASP A 171 -18.42 2.65 0.74
N ALA A 172 -18.34 1.32 0.88
CA ALA A 172 -19.08 0.37 0.05
C ALA A 172 -20.61 0.54 0.18
N ALA A 173 -21.10 0.67 1.41
CA ALA A 173 -22.53 0.90 1.66
C ALA A 173 -23.00 2.26 1.10
N ALA A 174 -22.21 3.31 1.29
CA ALA A 174 -22.52 4.65 0.76
C ALA A 174 -22.58 4.64 -0.78
N LEU A 175 -21.62 3.96 -1.44
CA LEU A 175 -21.61 3.80 -2.88
C LEU A 175 -22.84 3.01 -3.38
N ALA A 176 -23.17 1.90 -2.71
CA ALA A 176 -24.36 1.11 -3.05
C ALA A 176 -25.65 1.94 -2.94
N VAL A 177 -25.79 2.73 -1.87
CA VAL A 177 -26.94 3.64 -1.71
C VAL A 177 -26.99 4.70 -2.81
N ALA A 178 -25.83 5.29 -3.17
CA ALA A 178 -25.76 6.27 -4.25
C ALA A 178 -26.21 5.65 -5.59
N ALA A 179 -25.70 4.45 -5.91
CA ALA A 179 -26.07 3.75 -7.14
C ALA A 179 -27.57 3.38 -7.18
N ILE A 180 -28.14 2.88 -6.08
CA ILE A 180 -29.57 2.52 -6.02
C ILE A 180 -30.47 3.75 -6.20
N ARG A 181 -30.08 4.93 -5.71
CA ARG A 181 -30.86 6.17 -5.82
C ARG A 181 -31.05 6.66 -7.26
N GLU A 182 -30.20 6.22 -8.18
CA GLU A 182 -30.35 6.54 -9.62
C GLU A 182 -31.61 5.89 -10.25
N GLY A 183 -32.20 4.91 -9.59
CA GLY A 183 -33.50 4.35 -9.94
C GLY A 183 -33.56 3.58 -11.26
N SER A 184 -32.44 3.41 -11.96
CA SER A 184 -32.33 2.67 -13.21
C SER A 184 -31.02 1.91 -13.29
N GLU A 185 -30.99 0.78 -14.03
CA GLU A 185 -29.78 0.01 -14.25
C GLU A 185 -28.67 0.82 -14.92
N THR A 186 -29.04 1.61 -15.94
CA THR A 186 -28.08 2.49 -16.64
C THR A 186 -27.48 3.53 -15.72
N GLY A 187 -28.29 4.17 -14.85
CA GLY A 187 -27.81 5.13 -13.86
C GLY A 187 -26.89 4.48 -12.83
N MET A 188 -27.27 3.31 -12.32
CA MET A 188 -26.41 2.54 -11.40
C MET A 188 -25.04 2.22 -12.02
N LEU A 189 -25.03 1.71 -13.26
CA LEU A 189 -23.79 1.40 -13.97
C LEU A 189 -22.96 2.66 -14.24
N ALA A 190 -23.58 3.79 -14.56
CA ALA A 190 -22.89 5.06 -14.73
C ALA A 190 -22.17 5.52 -13.45
N ILE A 191 -22.82 5.37 -12.29
CA ILE A 191 -22.20 5.62 -11.00
C ILE A 191 -21.02 4.66 -10.80
N LEU A 192 -21.26 3.34 -10.85
CA LEU A 192 -20.22 2.33 -10.54
C LEU A 192 -18.99 2.43 -11.47
N ASN A 193 -19.18 2.85 -12.73
CA ASN A 193 -18.11 3.03 -13.71
C ASN A 193 -17.57 4.48 -13.78
N SER A 194 -17.78 5.29 -12.73
CA SER A 194 -17.30 6.67 -12.71
C SER A 194 -15.77 6.74 -12.89
N ALA A 195 -15.34 7.37 -13.99
CA ALA A 195 -13.92 7.55 -14.28
C ALA A 195 -13.19 8.44 -13.25
N SER A 196 -13.92 9.41 -12.65
CA SER A 196 -13.39 10.28 -11.59
C SER A 196 -13.29 9.58 -10.25
N GLY A 197 -13.97 8.42 -10.09
CA GLY A 197 -14.01 7.68 -8.83
C GLY A 197 -14.93 8.32 -7.80
N PHE A 198 -14.73 7.90 -6.55
CA PHE A 198 -15.55 8.26 -5.38
C PHE A 198 -14.65 8.76 -4.27
N GLU A 199 -15.10 9.74 -3.55
CA GLU A 199 -14.42 10.26 -2.38
C GLU A 199 -14.84 9.49 -1.12
N GLY A 200 -13.98 8.52 -0.71
CA GLY A 200 -14.18 7.74 0.51
C GLY A 200 -13.43 8.28 1.71
N TYR A 201 -13.63 7.66 2.87
CA TYR A 201 -12.90 8.00 4.09
C TYR A 201 -11.41 7.68 4.01
N ASP A 202 -11.04 6.64 3.26
CA ASP A 202 -9.63 6.25 3.04
C ASP A 202 -9.06 6.79 1.72
N GLY A 203 -9.55 7.94 1.27
CA GLY A 203 -9.12 8.60 0.02
C GLY A 203 -9.99 8.26 -1.17
N VAL A 204 -9.67 8.90 -2.30
CA VAL A 204 -10.40 8.71 -3.55
C VAL A 204 -10.14 7.30 -4.10
N PHE A 205 -11.20 6.62 -4.51
CA PHE A 205 -11.11 5.31 -5.16
C PHE A 205 -12.05 5.21 -6.36
N ARG A 206 -11.75 4.30 -7.27
CA ARG A 206 -12.70 3.91 -8.34
C ARG A 206 -12.70 2.39 -8.49
N LEU A 207 -13.82 1.88 -9.00
CA LEU A 207 -13.94 0.48 -9.36
C LEU A 207 -13.33 0.25 -10.74
N GLU A 208 -12.64 -0.86 -10.91
CA GLU A 208 -12.02 -1.23 -12.19
C GLU A 208 -12.83 -2.33 -12.90
N PRO A 209 -12.77 -2.41 -14.23
CA PRO A 209 -13.55 -3.40 -15.01
C PRO A 209 -13.24 -4.86 -14.67
N ASP A 210 -12.06 -5.13 -14.11
CA ASP A 210 -11.63 -6.47 -13.67
C ASP A 210 -12.23 -6.91 -12.33
N GLY A 211 -13.05 -6.05 -11.71
CA GLY A 211 -13.66 -6.29 -10.40
C GLY A 211 -12.80 -5.84 -9.22
N THR A 212 -11.62 -5.29 -9.45
CA THR A 212 -10.78 -4.69 -8.40
C THR A 212 -11.17 -3.22 -8.14
N ASN A 213 -10.46 -2.59 -7.22
CA ASN A 213 -10.52 -1.14 -7.06
C ASN A 213 -9.12 -0.52 -7.18
N ARG A 214 -9.05 0.69 -7.66
CA ARG A 214 -7.87 1.54 -7.60
C ARG A 214 -8.07 2.64 -6.59
N ARG A 215 -7.05 2.95 -5.78
CA ARG A 215 -7.13 3.96 -4.73
C ARG A 215 -5.95 4.92 -4.82
N LEU A 216 -6.22 6.21 -4.68
CA LEU A 216 -5.20 7.25 -4.63
C LEU A 216 -4.70 7.39 -3.19
N LEU A 217 -3.43 7.09 -2.97
CA LEU A 217 -2.82 7.07 -1.65
C LEU A 217 -1.70 8.10 -1.55
N PRO A 218 -1.59 8.84 -0.43
CA PRO A 218 -0.39 9.57 -0.10
C PRO A 218 0.76 8.62 0.19
N VAL A 219 2.00 9.10 0.06
CA VAL A 219 3.18 8.42 0.58
C VAL A 219 3.52 9.01 1.93
N LEU A 220 3.69 8.13 2.89
CA LEU A 220 4.06 8.47 4.26
C LEU A 220 5.48 8.01 4.51
N GLN A 221 6.21 8.74 5.36
CA GLN A 221 7.49 8.31 5.91
C GLN A 221 7.35 8.10 7.42
N PHE A 222 7.85 6.99 7.92
CA PHE A 222 7.92 6.74 9.35
C PHE A 222 9.01 7.59 10.00
N ASP A 223 8.67 8.28 11.09
CA ASP A 223 9.62 8.96 11.96
C ASP A 223 9.32 8.66 13.44
N ARG A 224 10.06 9.31 14.35
CA ARG A 224 9.91 9.09 15.81
C ARG A 224 8.52 9.49 16.34
N ALA A 225 7.84 10.41 15.68
CA ALA A 225 6.50 10.86 16.07
C ALA A 225 5.39 10.01 15.40
N GLY A 226 5.75 9.11 14.49
CA GLY A 226 4.87 8.29 13.69
C GLY A 226 4.93 8.65 12.19
N PRO A 227 4.09 8.03 11.36
CA PRO A 227 4.09 8.30 9.93
C PRO A 227 3.59 9.71 9.62
N LYS A 228 4.30 10.42 8.73
CA LYS A 228 3.93 11.74 8.20
C LYS A 228 3.85 11.71 6.68
N VAL A 229 2.97 12.50 6.09
CA VAL A 229 2.85 12.66 4.65
C VAL A 229 4.12 13.33 4.11
N VAL A 230 4.78 12.69 3.14
CA VAL A 230 5.93 13.24 2.39
C VAL A 230 5.61 13.48 0.92
N GLU A 231 4.54 12.87 0.43
CA GLU A 231 3.98 13.17 -0.88
C GLU A 231 2.45 12.94 -0.83
N ASP A 232 1.69 13.97 -1.16
CA ASP A 232 0.22 13.90 -1.15
C ASP A 232 -0.31 12.84 -2.13
N ALA A 233 -1.53 12.37 -1.88
CA ALA A 233 -2.24 11.57 -2.86
C ALA A 233 -2.42 12.38 -4.16
N PRO A 234 -2.35 11.74 -5.34
CA PRO A 234 -2.71 12.40 -6.59
C PRO A 234 -4.09 13.06 -6.48
N PRO A 235 -4.30 14.25 -7.08
CA PRO A 235 -5.56 15.00 -6.92
C PRO A 235 -6.76 14.34 -7.60
N GLY A 236 -6.54 13.36 -8.44
CA GLY A 236 -7.58 12.61 -9.15
C GLY A 236 -6.99 11.53 -10.03
N PHE A 237 -7.87 10.69 -10.57
CA PHE A 237 -7.47 9.74 -11.61
C PHE A 237 -7.25 10.50 -12.92
N GLU A 238 -6.14 10.22 -13.60
CA GLU A 238 -5.91 10.75 -14.95
C GLU A 238 -7.06 10.30 -15.87
N ARG A 239 -7.58 11.22 -16.68
CA ARG A 239 -8.50 10.82 -17.76
C ARG A 239 -7.73 9.94 -18.72
N PRO A 240 -8.28 8.78 -19.14
CA PRO A 240 -7.66 8.04 -20.24
C PRO A 240 -7.47 9.01 -21.41
N ALA A 241 -6.26 9.03 -21.97
CA ALA A 241 -6.02 9.77 -23.22
C ALA A 241 -6.96 9.18 -24.28
N ASN A 242 -7.80 10.06 -24.88
CA ASN A 242 -8.68 9.70 -25.98
C ASN A 242 -7.86 9.29 -27.21
#